data_e5782439d3f718e9f4e0084c8b3ad915
#
_entry.id   e5782439d3f718e9f4e0084c8b3ad915
#
_cell.length_a   1.000
_cell.length_b   1.000
_cell.length_c   1.000
_cell.angle_alpha   90.00
_cell.angle_beta   90.00
_cell.angle_gamma   90.00
#
_symmetry.space_group_name_H-M   'P 1'
#
loop_
_entity.id
_entity.type
_entity.pdbx_description
1 polymer ?
#
loop_
_entity_poly.entity_id
_entity_poly.type
_entity_poly.pdbx_seq_one_letter_code
_entity_poly.pdbx_strand_id
1 'polypeptide(L)'
;MKYFLYLFMLLPVACNNKEGTKTSTGIPSKEQQLINDVTQFPDSTLPVENLAQYYRENGNYDFALRSINNALKKDSLNARLWDVKATLHFEEGDTTAAITAFEKSVDINPQPEVIISLGILYAQTKNPMALAMADGLIMGTKAEAQKEALFIKGLFYSFNNDKKKAIEFFDKCLALSYSFMDAYREKAIALYDLGKYAEALNVLDKAVTLQNNFDEGYYYMGQCLEKLNKQDEAIAMYQRALMYDPGYVEAKQALAKLGVKST
;
A
#
# COMPACT_ATOMS: atom_id res chain seq x y z
N MET A 1 -1.35 5.94 -12.48
CA MET A 1 -0.26 5.33 -11.68
C MET A 1 -0.76 5.30 -10.24
N LYS A 2 -1.29 4.14 -9.82
CA LYS A 2 -1.76 3.92 -8.45
C LYS A 2 -0.65 3.20 -7.71
N TYR A 3 0.03 3.90 -6.82
CA TYR A 3 0.97 3.29 -5.89
C TYR A 3 0.16 2.67 -4.75
N PHE A 4 0.19 1.34 -4.67
CA PHE A 4 -0.44 0.58 -3.61
C PHE A 4 0.51 0.52 -2.40
N LEU A 5 0.07 1.08 -1.28
CA LEU A 5 0.68 0.78 0.01
C LEU A 5 0.15 -0.61 0.42
N TYR A 6 1.04 -1.62 0.41
CA TYR A 6 0.66 -2.93 0.94
C TYR A 6 0.61 -2.87 2.46
N LEU A 7 -0.57 -2.63 2.97
CA LEU A 7 -0.94 -3.05 4.31
C LEU A 7 -1.66 -4.39 4.13
N PHE A 8 -1.09 -5.47 4.65
CA PHE A 8 -1.56 -6.86 4.67
C PHE A 8 -2.93 -7.12 4.01
N MET A 9 -2.95 -7.60 2.76
CA MET A 9 -4.15 -8.14 2.13
C MET A 9 -4.30 -9.62 2.44
N LEU A 10 -5.26 -9.95 3.30
CA LEU A 10 -5.90 -11.26 3.31
C LEU A 10 -7.01 -11.24 2.25
N LEU A 11 -6.88 -12.06 1.22
CA LEU A 11 -7.83 -12.18 0.11
C LEU A 11 -9.21 -12.71 0.60
N PRO A 12 -10.32 -12.11 0.18
CA PRO A 12 -11.63 -12.75 0.34
C PRO A 12 -11.93 -13.64 -0.87
N VAL A 13 -12.28 -14.88 -0.62
CA VAL A 13 -12.93 -15.78 -1.57
C VAL A 13 -14.35 -15.25 -1.83
N ALA A 14 -14.61 -14.77 -3.04
CA ALA A 14 -15.95 -14.35 -3.45
C ALA A 14 -16.82 -15.58 -3.73
N CYS A 15 -17.73 -15.90 -2.84
CA CYS A 15 -18.90 -16.75 -3.15
C CYS A 15 -20.08 -15.86 -3.48
N ASN A 16 -20.46 -15.89 -4.76
CA ASN A 16 -21.68 -15.26 -5.29
C ASN A 16 -22.88 -16.16 -4.97
N ASN A 17 -23.76 -15.74 -4.05
CA ASN A 17 -25.08 -16.35 -3.89
C ASN A 17 -26.15 -15.25 -3.84
N LYS A 18 -26.93 -15.19 -4.93
CA LYS A 18 -28.25 -14.56 -4.92
C LYS A 18 -29.18 -15.47 -4.13
N GLU A 19 -29.66 -15.01 -3.01
CA GLU A 19 -30.81 -15.67 -2.37
C GLU A 19 -31.89 -14.67 -1.96
N GLY A 20 -33.09 -15.10 -2.28
CA GLY A 20 -34.32 -14.39 -2.06
C GLY A 20 -34.68 -14.27 -0.57
N THR A 21 -35.50 -13.25 -0.31
CA THR A 21 -36.21 -12.97 0.94
C THR A 21 -36.80 -14.23 1.59
N LYS A 22 -36.17 -14.68 2.68
CA LYS A 22 -36.81 -15.49 3.71
C LYS A 22 -36.62 -14.83 5.05
N THR A 23 -37.69 -14.38 5.67
CA THR A 23 -37.78 -14.05 7.10
C THR A 23 -37.27 -15.23 7.90
N SER A 24 -36.05 -15.15 8.41
CA SER A 24 -35.48 -16.11 9.37
C SER A 24 -35.36 -15.46 10.73
N THR A 25 -36.07 -16.05 11.66
CA THR A 25 -36.00 -15.85 13.08
C THR A 25 -34.57 -16.15 13.59
N GLY A 26 -33.90 -15.17 14.21
CA GLY A 26 -33.11 -15.48 15.37
C GLY A 26 -31.63 -15.10 15.40
N ILE A 27 -30.90 -14.92 14.30
CA ILE A 27 -29.49 -14.52 14.37
C ILE A 27 -29.32 -13.15 13.70
N PRO A 28 -28.87 -12.11 14.43
CA PRO A 28 -28.59 -10.81 13.84
C PRO A 28 -27.58 -10.93 12.70
N SER A 29 -27.71 -10.10 11.66
CA SER A 29 -26.68 -10.01 10.62
C SER A 29 -25.34 -9.63 11.26
N LYS A 30 -24.21 -9.94 10.59
CA LYS A 30 -22.90 -9.55 11.05
C LYS A 30 -22.79 -8.04 11.35
N GLU A 31 -23.37 -7.24 10.46
CA GLU A 31 -23.46 -5.80 10.63
C GLU A 31 -24.21 -5.42 11.91
N GLN A 32 -25.41 -6.00 12.13
CA GLN A 32 -26.20 -5.71 13.32
C GLN A 32 -25.50 -6.13 14.61
N GLN A 33 -24.75 -7.23 14.60
CA GLN A 33 -23.92 -7.65 15.73
C GLN A 33 -22.86 -6.59 16.05
N LEU A 34 -22.11 -6.12 15.05
CA LEU A 34 -21.08 -5.10 15.21
C LEU A 34 -21.65 -3.75 15.69
N ILE A 35 -22.81 -3.34 15.20
CA ILE A 35 -23.54 -2.15 15.69
C ILE A 35 -23.94 -2.32 17.17
N ASN A 36 -24.42 -3.49 17.55
CA ASN A 36 -24.76 -3.79 18.93
C ASN A 36 -23.51 -3.74 19.83
N ASP A 37 -22.37 -4.28 19.37
CA ASP A 37 -21.11 -4.24 20.11
C ASP A 37 -20.66 -2.80 20.37
N VAL A 38 -20.74 -1.92 19.36
CA VAL A 38 -20.45 -0.48 19.53
C VAL A 38 -21.37 0.17 20.57
N THR A 39 -22.63 -0.24 20.61
CA THR A 39 -23.60 0.28 21.58
C THR A 39 -23.37 -0.26 22.98
N GLN A 40 -22.99 -1.53 23.09
CA GLN A 40 -22.76 -2.21 24.37
C GLN A 40 -21.45 -1.78 25.03
N PHE A 41 -20.43 -1.43 24.24
CA PHE A 41 -19.11 -1.03 24.72
C PHE A 41 -18.73 0.38 24.22
N PRO A 42 -19.46 1.43 24.67
CA PRO A 42 -19.34 2.79 24.11
C PRO A 42 -17.98 3.46 24.37
N ASP A 43 -17.24 2.99 25.38
CA ASP A 43 -15.92 3.53 25.76
C ASP A 43 -14.75 2.73 25.13
N SER A 44 -15.06 1.66 24.39
CA SER A 44 -14.05 0.86 23.70
C SER A 44 -13.95 1.26 22.22
N THR A 45 -12.71 1.43 21.72
CA THR A 45 -12.44 1.70 20.30
C THR A 45 -12.55 0.46 19.43
N LEU A 46 -12.26 -0.72 19.98
CA LEU A 46 -12.22 -1.98 19.24
C LEU A 46 -13.53 -2.31 18.49
N PRO A 47 -14.75 -2.20 19.10
CA PRO A 47 -15.99 -2.42 18.36
C PRO A 47 -16.17 -1.45 17.19
N VAL A 48 -15.75 -0.19 17.34
CA VAL A 48 -15.82 0.82 16.28
C VAL A 48 -14.85 0.47 15.14
N GLU A 49 -13.63 0.06 15.48
CA GLU A 49 -12.65 -0.39 14.47
C GLU A 49 -13.16 -1.62 13.71
N ASN A 50 -13.74 -2.61 14.41
CA ASN A 50 -14.32 -3.81 13.79
C ASN A 50 -15.48 -3.47 12.85
N LEU A 51 -16.34 -2.53 13.23
CA LEU A 51 -17.45 -2.07 12.38
C LEU A 51 -16.92 -1.32 11.14
N ALA A 52 -15.94 -0.44 11.33
CA ALA A 52 -15.30 0.26 10.23
C ALA A 52 -14.58 -0.70 9.28
N GLN A 53 -13.88 -1.70 9.81
CA GLN A 53 -13.24 -2.76 9.04
C GLN A 53 -14.26 -3.55 8.21
N TYR A 54 -15.38 -3.95 8.81
CA TYR A 54 -16.47 -4.63 8.11
C TYR A 54 -16.98 -3.80 6.91
N TYR A 55 -17.23 -2.51 7.11
CA TYR A 55 -17.67 -1.64 6.02
C TYR A 55 -16.58 -1.47 4.95
N ARG A 56 -15.32 -1.33 5.33
CA ARG A 56 -14.17 -1.25 4.43
C ARG A 56 -14.07 -2.49 3.52
N GLU A 57 -14.17 -3.68 4.10
CA GLU A 57 -14.11 -4.96 3.37
C GLU A 57 -15.26 -5.14 2.37
N ASN A 58 -16.39 -4.48 2.63
CA ASN A 58 -17.53 -4.46 1.73
C ASN A 58 -17.54 -3.25 0.76
N GLY A 59 -16.46 -2.46 0.71
CA GLY A 59 -16.33 -1.30 -0.15
C GLY A 59 -17.17 -0.09 0.27
N ASN A 60 -17.72 -0.10 1.48
CA ASN A 60 -18.62 0.94 2.02
C ASN A 60 -17.84 1.98 2.84
N TYR A 61 -16.89 2.69 2.22
CA TYR A 61 -16.01 3.65 2.90
C TYR A 61 -16.78 4.76 3.63
N ASP A 62 -17.87 5.27 3.08
CA ASP A 62 -18.74 6.25 3.71
C ASP A 62 -19.24 5.80 5.10
N PHE A 63 -19.69 4.54 5.22
CA PHE A 63 -20.18 4.00 6.48
C PHE A 63 -19.02 3.77 7.47
N ALA A 64 -17.87 3.32 6.97
CA ALA A 64 -16.67 3.18 7.79
C ALA A 64 -16.25 4.53 8.38
N LEU A 65 -16.13 5.57 7.54
CA LEU A 65 -15.77 6.93 7.95
C LEU A 65 -16.79 7.54 8.91
N ARG A 66 -18.11 7.32 8.70
CA ARG A 66 -19.14 7.76 9.64
C ARG A 66 -18.97 7.13 11.02
N SER A 67 -18.68 5.84 11.07
CA SER A 67 -18.46 5.12 12.34
C SER A 67 -17.28 5.71 13.10
N ILE A 68 -16.14 5.90 12.43
CA ILE A 68 -14.94 6.51 13.00
C ILE A 68 -15.20 7.97 13.40
N ASN A 69 -15.84 8.78 12.56
CA ASN A 69 -16.14 10.18 12.86
C ASN A 69 -17.07 10.33 14.09
N ASN A 70 -18.03 9.41 14.27
CA ASN A 70 -18.89 9.43 15.47
C ASN A 70 -18.12 9.09 16.74
N ALA A 71 -17.14 8.18 16.68
CA ALA A 71 -16.26 7.89 17.80
C ALA A 71 -15.32 9.07 18.09
N LEU A 72 -14.74 9.72 17.09
CA LEU A 72 -13.90 10.90 17.23
C LEU A 72 -14.63 12.13 17.80
N LYS A 73 -15.98 12.23 17.62
CA LYS A 73 -16.77 13.28 18.31
C LYS A 73 -16.80 13.08 19.84
N LYS A 74 -16.69 11.82 20.31
CA LYS A 74 -16.66 11.50 21.73
C LYS A 74 -15.25 11.62 22.31
N ASP A 75 -14.25 11.14 21.55
CA ASP A 75 -12.83 11.17 21.92
C ASP A 75 -12.00 11.67 20.75
N SER A 76 -11.86 12.99 20.66
CA SER A 76 -11.11 13.67 19.60
C SER A 76 -9.59 13.52 19.73
N LEU A 77 -9.10 13.08 20.88
CA LEU A 77 -7.68 12.85 21.17
C LEU A 77 -7.26 11.39 20.99
N ASN A 78 -8.07 10.58 20.35
CA ASN A 78 -7.75 9.18 20.08
C ASN A 78 -6.91 9.05 18.81
N ALA A 79 -5.59 8.95 18.97
CA ALA A 79 -4.65 8.82 17.86
C ALA A 79 -4.96 7.61 16.97
N ARG A 80 -5.40 6.49 17.56
CA ARG A 80 -5.71 5.26 16.82
C ARG A 80 -6.90 5.45 15.88
N LEU A 81 -7.94 6.15 16.31
CA LEU A 81 -9.09 6.44 15.44
C LEU A 81 -8.72 7.40 14.31
N TRP A 82 -7.80 8.34 14.53
CA TRP A 82 -7.26 9.18 13.47
C TRP A 82 -6.43 8.40 12.46
N ASP A 83 -5.62 7.42 12.91
CA ASP A 83 -4.87 6.51 12.06
C ASP A 83 -5.80 5.66 11.17
N VAL A 84 -6.85 5.06 11.75
CA VAL A 84 -7.86 4.31 10.99
C VAL A 84 -8.58 5.21 9.98
N LYS A 85 -8.94 6.43 10.37
CA LYS A 85 -9.55 7.42 9.46
C LYS A 85 -8.63 7.74 8.29
N ALA A 86 -7.35 7.95 8.55
CA ALA A 86 -6.35 8.24 7.52
C ALA A 86 -6.23 7.08 6.52
N THR A 87 -6.18 5.85 7.02
CA THR A 87 -6.14 4.65 6.18
C THR A 87 -7.36 4.54 5.28
N LEU A 88 -8.57 4.79 5.81
CA LEU A 88 -9.81 4.78 5.02
C LEU A 88 -9.80 5.82 3.90
N HIS A 89 -9.39 7.07 4.19
CA HIS A 89 -9.27 8.10 3.17
C HIS A 89 -8.22 7.76 2.12
N PHE A 90 -7.10 7.16 2.52
CA PHE A 90 -6.06 6.72 1.60
C PHE A 90 -6.59 5.66 0.61
N GLU A 91 -7.29 4.64 1.12
CA GLU A 91 -7.86 3.56 0.30
C GLU A 91 -8.97 4.05 -0.64
N GLU A 92 -9.74 5.06 -0.21
CA GLU A 92 -10.74 5.74 -1.04
C GLU A 92 -10.10 6.61 -2.14
N GLY A 93 -8.79 6.92 -2.00
CA GLY A 93 -8.02 7.74 -2.94
C GLY A 93 -7.96 9.23 -2.57
N ASP A 94 -8.50 9.63 -1.41
CA ASP A 94 -8.37 11.00 -0.89
C ASP A 94 -7.05 11.17 -0.10
N THR A 95 -5.96 11.35 -0.85
CA THR A 95 -4.63 11.53 -0.27
C THR A 95 -4.55 12.76 0.65
N THR A 96 -5.29 13.83 0.35
CA THR A 96 -5.26 15.07 1.15
C THR A 96 -5.91 14.86 2.52
N ALA A 97 -7.08 14.22 2.55
CA ALA A 97 -7.74 13.89 3.81
C ALA A 97 -6.94 12.85 4.61
N ALA A 98 -6.30 11.89 3.93
CA ALA A 98 -5.43 10.91 4.57
C ALA A 98 -4.25 11.58 5.27
N ILE A 99 -3.53 12.47 4.60
CA ILE A 99 -2.43 13.25 5.20
C ILE A 99 -2.92 14.00 6.44
N THR A 100 -4.02 14.75 6.31
CA THR A 100 -4.57 15.53 7.45
C THR A 100 -4.90 14.65 8.65
N ALA A 101 -5.45 13.47 8.43
CA ALA A 101 -5.79 12.55 9.49
C ALA A 101 -4.54 11.88 10.11
N PHE A 102 -3.54 11.51 9.30
CA PHE A 102 -2.26 11.02 9.82
C PHE A 102 -1.51 12.08 10.62
N GLU A 103 -1.50 13.35 10.18
CA GLU A 103 -0.93 14.47 10.94
C GLU A 103 -1.57 14.55 12.34
N LYS A 104 -2.90 14.47 12.41
CA LYS A 104 -3.60 14.45 13.70
C LYS A 104 -3.21 13.27 14.58
N SER A 105 -3.07 12.08 14.00
CA SER A 105 -2.62 10.90 14.73
C SER A 105 -1.20 11.09 15.31
N VAL A 106 -0.27 11.58 14.49
CA VAL A 106 1.13 11.84 14.88
C VAL A 106 1.22 12.94 15.93
N ASP A 107 0.44 14.02 15.80
CA ASP A 107 0.40 15.12 16.78
C ASP A 107 -0.03 14.65 18.16
N ILE A 108 -0.95 13.67 18.24
CA ILE A 108 -1.46 13.12 19.49
C ILE A 108 -0.50 12.08 20.05
N ASN A 109 -0.07 11.13 19.23
CA ASN A 109 0.80 10.03 19.64
C ASN A 109 1.68 9.56 18.46
N PRO A 110 2.94 9.99 18.39
CA PRO A 110 3.84 9.70 17.27
C PRO A 110 4.32 8.24 17.27
N GLN A 111 3.53 7.35 16.70
CA GLN A 111 3.93 5.96 16.50
C GLN A 111 4.77 5.82 15.22
N PRO A 112 5.87 5.03 15.21
CA PRO A 112 6.74 4.87 14.04
C PRO A 112 5.97 4.44 12.78
N GLU A 113 5.00 3.54 12.90
CA GLU A 113 4.20 3.03 11.80
C GLU A 113 3.38 4.14 11.12
N VAL A 114 2.80 5.04 11.92
CA VAL A 114 2.01 6.19 11.43
C VAL A 114 2.94 7.24 10.80
N ILE A 115 4.11 7.47 11.39
CA ILE A 115 5.13 8.37 10.83
C ILE A 115 5.63 7.85 9.48
N ILE A 116 5.81 6.53 9.33
CA ILE A 116 6.20 5.90 8.06
C ILE A 116 5.11 6.15 7.01
N SER A 117 3.85 5.87 7.33
CA SER A 117 2.72 6.07 6.41
C SER A 117 2.62 7.54 5.96
N LEU A 118 2.68 8.48 6.89
CA LEU A 118 2.68 9.91 6.61
C LEU A 118 3.90 10.34 5.78
N GLY A 119 5.09 9.84 6.11
CA GLY A 119 6.32 10.11 5.40
C GLY A 119 6.28 9.65 3.94
N ILE A 120 5.67 8.48 3.67
CA ILE A 120 5.46 7.97 2.31
C ILE A 120 4.49 8.88 1.54
N LEU A 121 3.37 9.29 2.14
CA LEU A 121 2.41 10.19 1.49
C LEU A 121 3.03 11.56 1.20
N TYR A 122 3.81 12.11 2.12
CA TYR A 122 4.57 13.33 1.87
C TYR A 122 5.57 13.17 0.73
N ALA A 123 6.27 12.03 0.64
CA ALA A 123 7.19 11.76 -0.47
C ALA A 123 6.44 11.73 -1.81
N GLN A 124 5.31 11.02 -1.89
CA GLN A 124 4.47 10.92 -3.08
C GLN A 124 3.92 12.28 -3.53
N THR A 125 3.54 13.13 -2.59
CA THR A 125 3.05 14.50 -2.85
C THR A 125 4.17 15.52 -2.99
N LYS A 126 5.43 15.09 -3.01
CA LYS A 126 6.65 15.94 -3.10
C LYS A 126 6.79 16.94 -1.94
N ASN A 127 6.13 16.67 -0.83
CA ASN A 127 6.22 17.50 0.35
C ASN A 127 7.57 17.27 1.06
N PRO A 128 8.39 18.31 1.30
CA PRO A 128 9.70 18.18 1.95
C PRO A 128 9.63 17.67 3.39
N MET A 129 8.46 17.69 4.04
CA MET A 129 8.24 17.07 5.35
C MET A 129 8.54 15.56 5.34
N ALA A 130 8.51 14.89 4.18
CA ALA A 130 8.97 13.51 4.03
C ALA A 130 10.38 13.29 4.57
N LEU A 131 11.30 14.23 4.30
CA LEU A 131 12.67 14.15 4.79
C LEU A 131 12.75 14.34 6.31
N ALA A 132 11.96 15.26 6.87
CA ALA A 132 11.90 15.47 8.32
C ALA A 132 11.32 14.24 9.05
N MET A 133 10.27 13.60 8.50
CA MET A 133 9.73 12.34 9.04
C MET A 133 10.79 11.23 9.01
N ALA A 134 11.50 11.07 7.89
CA ALA A 134 12.56 10.09 7.76
C ALA A 134 13.73 10.37 8.72
N ASP A 135 14.14 11.61 8.89
CA ASP A 135 15.20 11.98 9.85
C ASP A 135 14.76 11.70 11.29
N GLY A 136 13.51 11.99 11.63
CA GLY A 136 12.93 11.65 12.93
C GLY A 136 12.97 10.14 13.23
N LEU A 137 12.65 9.29 12.23
CA LEU A 137 12.73 7.83 12.36
C LEU A 137 14.19 7.34 12.55
N ILE A 138 15.17 7.96 11.88
CA ILE A 138 16.60 7.61 12.02
C ILE A 138 17.12 8.02 13.42
N MET A 139 16.69 9.17 13.93
CA MET A 139 17.08 9.67 15.24
C MET A 139 16.35 8.93 16.39
N GLY A 140 15.20 8.37 16.09
CA GLY A 140 14.46 7.51 17.00
C GLY A 140 15.21 6.19 17.26
N THR A 141 15.02 5.62 18.42
CA THR A 141 15.87 4.56 18.98
C THR A 141 15.72 3.17 18.37
N LYS A 142 14.82 2.96 17.41
CA LYS A 142 14.59 1.63 16.82
C LYS A 142 15.32 1.48 15.50
N ALA A 143 16.37 0.65 15.48
CA ALA A 143 17.08 0.25 14.26
C ALA A 143 16.12 -0.32 13.16
N GLU A 144 14.99 -0.84 13.58
CA GLU A 144 13.96 -1.42 12.70
C GLU A 144 13.34 -0.40 11.75
N ALA A 145 13.20 0.87 12.14
CA ALA A 145 12.61 1.91 11.29
C ALA A 145 13.61 2.58 10.33
N GLN A 146 14.90 2.24 10.41
CA GLN A 146 15.92 2.89 9.57
C GLN A 146 15.77 2.54 8.09
N LYS A 147 15.37 1.33 7.75
CA LYS A 147 15.16 0.93 6.35
C LYS A 147 13.97 1.69 5.73
N GLU A 148 12.88 1.85 6.49
CA GLU A 148 11.71 2.62 6.08
C GLU A 148 12.04 4.11 5.91
N ALA A 149 12.84 4.67 6.81
CA ALA A 149 13.31 6.05 6.70
C ALA A 149 14.14 6.26 5.43
N LEU A 150 15.05 5.34 5.11
CA LEU A 150 15.82 5.40 3.86
C LEU A 150 14.93 5.21 2.64
N PHE A 151 13.93 4.34 2.73
CA PHE A 151 12.94 4.14 1.68
C PHE A 151 12.12 5.42 1.42
N ILE A 152 11.63 6.10 2.47
CA ILE A 152 10.93 7.39 2.36
C ILE A 152 11.81 8.43 1.65
N LYS A 153 13.11 8.53 2.01
CA LYS A 153 14.04 9.43 1.32
C LYS A 153 14.19 9.06 -0.15
N GLY A 154 14.33 7.77 -0.46
CA GLY A 154 14.37 7.27 -1.83
C GLY A 154 13.13 7.68 -2.63
N LEU A 155 11.93 7.47 -2.08
CA LEU A 155 10.68 7.88 -2.69
C LEU A 155 10.63 9.39 -2.92
N PHE A 156 10.97 10.21 -1.91
CA PHE A 156 10.97 11.67 -2.05
C PHE A 156 11.84 12.13 -3.22
N TYR A 157 13.07 11.64 -3.34
CA TYR A 157 13.94 11.99 -4.45
C TYR A 157 13.44 11.43 -5.79
N SER A 158 12.85 10.23 -5.80
CA SER A 158 12.25 9.65 -7.00
C SER A 158 11.11 10.49 -7.54
N PHE A 159 10.16 10.92 -6.69
CA PHE A 159 9.04 11.78 -7.06
C PHE A 159 9.47 13.19 -7.45
N ASN A 160 10.55 13.70 -6.87
CA ASN A 160 11.15 14.99 -7.24
C ASN A 160 12.08 14.88 -8.47
N ASN A 161 12.04 13.75 -9.18
CA ASN A 161 12.79 13.48 -10.41
C ASN A 161 14.33 13.43 -10.26
N ASP A 162 14.84 13.31 -9.04
CA ASP A 162 16.26 13.00 -8.76
C ASP A 162 16.47 11.48 -8.64
N LYS A 163 16.34 10.80 -9.79
CA LYS A 163 16.40 9.33 -9.84
C LYS A 163 17.74 8.76 -9.38
N LYS A 164 18.84 9.49 -9.59
CA LYS A 164 20.18 9.04 -9.14
C LYS A 164 20.23 8.98 -7.62
N LYS A 165 19.78 10.06 -6.96
CA LYS A 165 19.76 10.12 -5.50
C LYS A 165 18.76 9.13 -4.90
N ALA A 166 17.62 8.92 -5.56
CA ALA A 166 16.66 7.89 -5.18
C ALA A 166 17.30 6.50 -5.14
N ILE A 167 18.04 6.12 -6.19
CA ILE A 167 18.75 4.83 -6.28
C ILE A 167 19.75 4.68 -5.12
N GLU A 168 20.50 5.74 -4.79
CA GLU A 168 21.45 5.71 -3.66
C GLU A 168 20.75 5.40 -2.33
N PHE A 169 19.56 5.97 -2.10
CA PHE A 169 18.79 5.70 -0.88
C PHE A 169 18.17 4.32 -0.88
N PHE A 170 17.67 3.83 -2.03
CA PHE A 170 17.20 2.46 -2.14
C PHE A 170 18.32 1.43 -1.95
N ASP A 171 19.54 1.72 -2.43
CA ASP A 171 20.71 0.88 -2.18
C ASP A 171 21.05 0.81 -0.68
N LYS A 172 21.02 1.94 0.02
CA LYS A 172 21.22 1.98 1.48
C LYS A 172 20.12 1.20 2.21
N CYS A 173 18.89 1.32 1.76
CA CYS A 173 17.76 0.57 2.30
C CYS A 173 17.97 -0.94 2.14
N LEU A 174 18.34 -1.40 0.94
CA LEU A 174 18.60 -2.80 0.62
C LEU A 174 19.83 -3.36 1.33
N ALA A 175 20.83 -2.51 1.66
CA ALA A 175 21.96 -2.90 2.48
C ALA A 175 21.55 -3.20 3.93
N LEU A 176 20.54 -2.52 4.47
CA LEU A 176 19.97 -2.82 5.79
C LEU A 176 18.98 -4.00 5.76
N SER A 177 18.25 -4.15 4.68
CA SER A 177 17.21 -5.18 4.53
C SER A 177 17.19 -5.71 3.10
N TYR A 178 17.95 -6.76 2.86
CA TYR A 178 18.09 -7.38 1.54
C TYR A 178 16.79 -8.03 1.01
N SER A 179 15.78 -8.20 1.84
CA SER A 179 14.48 -8.77 1.48
C SER A 179 13.36 -7.73 1.36
N PHE A 180 13.68 -6.44 1.31
CA PHE A 180 12.68 -5.39 1.21
C PHE A 180 12.25 -5.16 -0.26
N MET A 181 11.19 -5.87 -0.67
CA MET A 181 10.75 -5.94 -2.07
C MET A 181 10.35 -4.59 -2.65
N ASP A 182 9.70 -3.72 -1.86
CA ASP A 182 9.35 -2.36 -2.29
C ASP A 182 10.57 -1.55 -2.72
N ALA A 183 11.69 -1.69 -2.01
CA ALA A 183 12.93 -0.98 -2.38
C ALA A 183 13.54 -1.53 -3.69
N TYR A 184 13.42 -2.83 -3.97
CA TYR A 184 13.81 -3.39 -5.28
C TYR A 184 12.94 -2.84 -6.39
N ARG A 185 11.62 -2.83 -6.20
CA ARG A 185 10.66 -2.29 -7.16
C ARG A 185 10.96 -0.83 -7.49
N GLU A 186 11.02 0.02 -6.48
CA GLU A 186 11.23 1.46 -6.66
C GLU A 186 12.60 1.78 -7.26
N LYS A 187 13.65 1.02 -6.90
CA LYS A 187 14.97 1.13 -7.51
C LYS A 187 14.92 0.75 -9.00
N ALA A 188 14.23 -0.34 -9.33
CA ALA A 188 14.08 -0.76 -10.72
C ALA A 188 13.29 0.26 -11.56
N ILE A 189 12.21 0.84 -10.99
CA ILE A 189 11.46 1.93 -11.62
C ILE A 189 12.37 3.14 -11.86
N ALA A 190 13.18 3.54 -10.88
CA ALA A 190 14.10 4.66 -11.02
C ALA A 190 15.15 4.41 -12.11
N LEU A 191 15.67 3.19 -12.21
CA LEU A 191 16.60 2.78 -13.28
C LEU A 191 15.90 2.76 -14.66
N TYR A 192 14.67 2.26 -14.73
CA TYR A 192 13.85 2.27 -15.94
C TYR A 192 13.62 3.71 -16.44
N ASP A 193 13.27 4.63 -15.55
CA ASP A 193 13.06 6.05 -15.87
C ASP A 193 14.34 6.72 -16.40
N LEU A 194 15.52 6.24 -16.00
CA LEU A 194 16.81 6.67 -16.52
C LEU A 194 17.21 5.97 -17.83
N GLY A 195 16.38 5.08 -18.39
CA GLY A 195 16.68 4.29 -19.58
C GLY A 195 17.66 3.14 -19.34
N LYS A 196 17.99 2.83 -18.08
CA LYS A 196 18.95 1.79 -17.67
C LYS A 196 18.26 0.43 -17.52
N TYR A 197 17.60 -0.02 -18.60
CA TYR A 197 16.72 -1.20 -18.58
C TYR A 197 17.43 -2.50 -18.17
N ALA A 198 18.68 -2.69 -18.63
CA ALA A 198 19.45 -3.87 -18.25
C ALA A 198 19.83 -3.88 -16.76
N GLU A 199 20.14 -2.70 -16.18
CA GLU A 199 20.41 -2.59 -14.75
C GLU A 199 19.13 -2.84 -13.93
N ALA A 200 17.97 -2.33 -14.40
CA ALA A 200 16.67 -2.58 -13.79
C ALA A 200 16.33 -4.09 -13.77
N LEU A 201 16.55 -4.79 -14.89
CA LEU A 201 16.37 -6.25 -14.97
C LEU A 201 17.21 -7.00 -13.93
N ASN A 202 18.49 -6.63 -13.77
CA ASN A 202 19.37 -7.26 -12.79
C ASN A 202 18.90 -7.05 -11.34
N VAL A 203 18.29 -5.89 -11.06
CA VAL A 203 17.71 -5.58 -9.75
C VAL A 203 16.48 -6.44 -9.50
N LEU A 204 15.59 -6.53 -10.50
CA LEU A 204 14.36 -7.32 -10.41
C LEU A 204 14.62 -8.83 -10.36
N ASP A 205 15.63 -9.32 -11.09
CA ASP A 205 16.03 -10.73 -11.05
C ASP A 205 16.45 -11.16 -9.65
N LYS A 206 17.20 -10.31 -8.95
CA LYS A 206 17.52 -10.54 -7.53
C LYS A 206 16.26 -10.59 -6.68
N ALA A 207 15.31 -9.66 -6.89
CA ALA A 207 14.07 -9.61 -6.11
C ALA A 207 13.24 -10.89 -6.30
N VAL A 208 13.02 -11.33 -7.54
CA VAL A 208 12.24 -12.54 -7.82
C VAL A 208 12.98 -13.83 -7.45
N THR A 209 14.29 -13.79 -7.32
CA THR A 209 15.07 -14.89 -6.76
C THR A 209 14.88 -15.02 -5.26
N LEU A 210 14.79 -13.90 -4.54
CA LEU A 210 14.53 -13.85 -3.10
C LEU A 210 13.07 -14.16 -2.77
N GLN A 211 12.15 -13.68 -3.59
CA GLN A 211 10.71 -13.87 -3.44
C GLN A 211 10.11 -14.26 -4.80
N ASN A 212 9.97 -15.55 -5.04
CA ASN A 212 9.58 -16.11 -6.35
C ASN A 212 8.14 -15.78 -6.77
N ASN A 213 7.28 -15.37 -5.84
CA ASN A 213 5.91 -14.94 -6.08
C ASN A 213 5.75 -13.40 -6.13
N PHE A 214 6.84 -12.67 -6.36
CA PHE A 214 6.80 -11.21 -6.49
C PHE A 214 6.28 -10.82 -7.89
N ASP A 215 4.95 -10.77 -8.02
CA ASP A 215 4.22 -10.47 -9.26
C ASP A 215 4.59 -9.13 -9.89
N GLU A 216 4.69 -8.06 -9.09
CA GLU A 216 5.15 -6.74 -9.56
C GLU A 216 6.57 -6.82 -10.14
N GLY A 217 7.45 -7.61 -9.55
CA GLY A 217 8.80 -7.84 -10.06
C GLY A 217 8.78 -8.36 -11.49
N TYR A 218 7.98 -9.39 -11.75
CA TYR A 218 7.81 -9.92 -13.10
C TYR A 218 7.18 -8.91 -14.06
N TYR A 219 6.20 -8.15 -13.61
CA TYR A 219 5.59 -7.11 -14.44
C TYR A 219 6.62 -6.06 -14.88
N TYR A 220 7.44 -5.52 -13.98
CA TYR A 220 8.47 -4.55 -14.33
C TYR A 220 9.62 -5.16 -15.15
N MET A 221 9.93 -6.46 -14.98
CA MET A 221 10.84 -7.18 -15.87
C MET A 221 10.28 -7.19 -17.29
N GLY A 222 9.00 -7.49 -17.48
CA GLY A 222 8.32 -7.41 -18.77
C GLY A 222 8.46 -6.05 -19.43
N GLN A 223 8.20 -4.97 -18.68
CA GLN A 223 8.36 -3.61 -19.18
C GLN A 223 9.80 -3.29 -19.63
N CYS A 224 10.80 -3.71 -18.86
CA CYS A 224 12.20 -3.55 -19.22
C CYS A 224 12.56 -4.32 -20.51
N LEU A 225 12.06 -5.54 -20.65
CA LEU A 225 12.29 -6.39 -21.81
C LEU A 225 11.64 -5.83 -23.08
N GLU A 226 10.45 -5.24 -22.98
CA GLU A 226 9.85 -4.50 -24.10
C GLU A 226 10.77 -3.36 -24.59
N LYS A 227 11.34 -2.57 -23.67
CA LYS A 227 12.27 -1.49 -24.00
C LYS A 227 13.57 -1.99 -24.62
N LEU A 228 13.94 -3.22 -24.36
CA LEU A 228 15.10 -3.89 -24.95
C LEU A 228 14.75 -4.64 -26.24
N ASN A 229 13.53 -4.50 -26.79
CA ASN A 229 13.00 -5.19 -27.98
C ASN A 229 12.99 -6.73 -27.85
N LYS A 230 12.84 -7.25 -26.62
CA LYS A 230 12.76 -8.67 -26.28
C LYS A 230 11.33 -9.08 -26.02
N GLN A 231 10.49 -9.02 -27.06
CA GLN A 231 9.04 -9.14 -26.92
C GLN A 231 8.59 -10.49 -26.36
N ASP A 232 9.17 -11.61 -26.82
CA ASP A 232 8.79 -12.95 -26.35
C ASP A 232 9.13 -13.15 -24.86
N GLU A 233 10.30 -12.63 -24.43
CA GLU A 233 10.70 -12.65 -23.02
C GLU A 233 9.77 -11.77 -22.17
N ALA A 234 9.35 -10.60 -22.70
CA ALA A 234 8.41 -9.71 -22.01
C ALA A 234 7.06 -10.38 -21.80
N ILE A 235 6.52 -11.07 -22.82
CA ILE A 235 5.28 -11.84 -22.74
C ILE A 235 5.37 -12.89 -21.61
N ALA A 236 6.47 -13.64 -21.57
CA ALA A 236 6.69 -14.65 -20.54
C ALA A 236 6.69 -14.06 -19.11
N MET A 237 7.27 -12.85 -18.93
CA MET A 237 7.28 -12.19 -17.63
C MET A 237 5.90 -11.68 -17.22
N TYR A 238 5.12 -11.09 -18.13
CA TYR A 238 3.74 -10.68 -17.84
C TYR A 238 2.83 -11.86 -17.51
N GLN A 239 2.98 -12.98 -18.23
CA GLN A 239 2.26 -14.21 -17.92
C GLN A 239 2.63 -14.74 -16.53
N ARG A 240 3.89 -14.62 -16.14
CA ARG A 240 4.37 -15.02 -14.82
C ARG A 240 3.82 -14.11 -13.71
N ALA A 241 3.70 -12.80 -13.96
CA ALA A 241 3.01 -11.88 -13.05
C ALA A 241 1.56 -12.32 -12.82
N LEU A 242 0.82 -12.66 -13.89
CA LEU A 242 -0.57 -13.14 -13.80
C LEU A 242 -0.72 -14.52 -13.16
N MET A 243 0.32 -15.34 -13.18
CA MET A 243 0.31 -16.64 -12.49
C MET A 243 0.25 -16.44 -10.95
N TYR A 244 0.88 -15.37 -10.44
CA TYR A 244 0.89 -15.03 -9.02
C TYR A 244 -0.24 -14.09 -8.61
N ASP A 245 -0.57 -13.10 -9.45
CA ASP A 245 -1.77 -12.27 -9.32
C ASP A 245 -2.64 -12.34 -10.58
N PRO A 246 -3.64 -13.25 -10.63
CA PRO A 246 -4.58 -13.31 -11.77
C PRO A 246 -5.41 -12.03 -11.95
N GLY A 247 -5.45 -11.15 -10.93
CA GLY A 247 -6.14 -9.86 -10.96
C GLY A 247 -5.33 -8.71 -11.55
N TYR A 248 -4.03 -8.88 -11.82
CA TYR A 248 -3.12 -7.81 -12.19
C TYR A 248 -3.50 -7.15 -13.53
N VAL A 249 -4.21 -6.03 -13.44
CA VAL A 249 -4.84 -5.36 -14.59
C VAL A 249 -3.79 -4.86 -15.59
N GLU A 250 -2.69 -4.27 -15.11
CA GLU A 250 -1.63 -3.72 -15.95
C GLU A 250 -0.89 -4.81 -16.74
N ALA A 251 -0.68 -5.99 -16.15
CA ALA A 251 -0.08 -7.12 -16.85
C ALA A 251 -1.00 -7.66 -17.96
N LYS A 252 -2.33 -7.73 -17.70
CA LYS A 252 -3.32 -8.08 -18.73
C LYS A 252 -3.32 -7.08 -19.90
N GLN A 253 -3.28 -5.79 -19.58
CA GLN A 253 -3.24 -4.74 -20.60
C GLN A 253 -1.95 -4.79 -21.43
N ALA A 254 -0.80 -5.08 -20.78
CA ALA A 254 0.46 -5.23 -21.46
C ALA A 254 0.44 -6.41 -22.47
N LEU A 255 -0.06 -7.58 -22.03
CA LEU A 255 -0.23 -8.74 -22.93
C LEU A 255 -1.18 -8.44 -24.08
N ALA A 256 -2.30 -7.78 -23.83
CA ALA A 256 -3.24 -7.40 -24.87
C ALA A 256 -2.62 -6.47 -25.94
N LYS A 257 -1.78 -5.53 -25.53
CA LYS A 257 -1.02 -4.66 -26.45
C LYS A 257 -0.03 -5.45 -27.32
N LEU A 258 0.52 -6.55 -26.80
CA LEU A 258 1.41 -7.45 -27.52
C LEU A 258 0.66 -8.53 -28.33
N GLY A 259 -0.68 -8.44 -28.43
CA GLY A 259 -1.52 -9.36 -29.20
C GLY A 259 -1.78 -10.71 -28.53
N VAL A 260 -1.46 -10.85 -27.24
CA VAL A 260 -1.66 -12.07 -26.46
C VAL A 260 -2.94 -11.96 -25.64
N LYS A 261 -3.83 -12.96 -25.79
CA LYS A 261 -5.02 -13.05 -24.94
C LYS A 261 -4.59 -13.54 -23.54
N SER A 262 -4.89 -12.77 -22.50
CA SER A 262 -4.82 -13.26 -21.12
C SER A 262 -6.03 -14.15 -20.87
N THR A 263 -5.82 -15.45 -20.76
CA THR A 263 -6.85 -16.44 -20.36
C THR A 263 -7.13 -16.34 -18.88
#